data_47681a63e7bb576e0c0eb79c9c192a5c
#
_entry.id   47681a63e7bb576e0c0eb79c9c192a5c
#
_cell.length_a   1.000
_cell.length_b   1.000
_cell.length_c   1.000
_cell.angle_alpha   90.00
_cell.angle_beta   90.00
_cell.angle_gamma   90.00
#
_symmetry.space_group_name_H-M   'P 1'
#
loop_
_entity.id
_entity.type
_entity.pdbx_description
1 polymer ?
#
loop_
_entity_poly.entity_id
_entity_poly.type
_entity_poly.pdbx_seq_one_letter_code
_entity_poly.pdbx_strand_id
1 'polypeptide(L)'
;MTEQVTAPGPRPAVLVYRHPGTPATVLRQVCAGVEEEGVPTDVTEVPGPDDATALAHAAAGESRLGVGIGLDAAGAAAVHHGTLPERTPVVATPAQSLSSDWRRVGRIAARVVKHLPLV
;
A
#
# COMPACT_ATOMS: atom_id res chain seq x y z
N MET A 1 22.63 2.32 -27.28
CA MET A 1 22.23 2.53 -26.95
C MET A 1 21.70 2.56 -26.42
N THR A 2 21.52 2.82 -26.45
CA THR A 2 20.91 3.02 -26.12
C THR A 2 20.40 3.26 -25.19
N GLU A 3 20.22 3.50 -25.07
CA GLU A 3 19.75 3.74 -24.43
C GLU A 3 19.36 3.56 -23.55
N GLN A 4 19.51 3.26 -23.46
CA GLN A 4 19.14 3.11 -22.67
C GLN A 4 19.21 3.17 -21.80
N VAL A 5 19.54 2.67 -21.98
CA VAL A 5 19.84 3.13 -21.09
C VAL A 5 19.56 4.12 -20.47
N THR A 6 19.51 4.35 -20.83
CA THR A 6 19.27 5.55 -20.21
C THR A 6 17.98 5.73 -19.55
N ALA A 7 16.98 5.09 -19.99
CA ALA A 7 15.74 5.14 -19.23
C ALA A 7 15.93 4.32 -18.01
N PRO A 8 15.88 4.89 -16.82
CA PRO A 8 15.83 4.06 -15.63
C PRO A 8 14.62 3.18 -15.72
N GLY A 9 14.67 2.00 -15.17
CA GLY A 9 13.50 1.16 -15.04
C GLY A 9 12.41 1.87 -14.26
N PRO A 10 11.22 1.30 -14.15
CA PRO A 10 10.15 1.92 -13.39
C PRO A 10 10.64 2.28 -12.00
N ARG A 11 10.24 3.47 -11.53
CA ARG A 11 10.59 3.88 -10.18
C ARG A 11 9.98 2.90 -9.19
N PRO A 12 10.72 2.53 -8.13
CA PRO A 12 10.11 1.71 -7.07
C PRO A 12 8.87 2.40 -6.51
N ALA A 13 7.83 1.63 -6.32
CA ALA A 13 6.54 2.15 -5.87
C ALA A 13 6.00 1.26 -4.75
N VAL A 14 5.15 1.85 -3.90
CA VAL A 14 4.37 1.06 -2.96
C VAL A 14 3.28 0.35 -3.75
N LEU A 15 3.21 -0.97 -3.66
CA LEU A 15 2.15 -1.73 -4.29
C LEU A 15 0.89 -1.64 -3.44
N VAL A 16 -0.23 -1.33 -4.10
CA VAL A 16 -1.54 -1.25 -3.47
C VAL A 16 -2.43 -2.31 -4.12
N TYR A 17 -2.80 -3.34 -3.38
CA TYR A 17 -3.75 -4.35 -3.84
C TYR A 17 -5.12 -3.98 -3.29
N ARG A 18 -6.04 -3.68 -4.19
CA ARG A 18 -7.38 -3.28 -3.80
C ARG A 18 -8.41 -4.26 -4.34
N HIS A 19 -9.41 -4.58 -3.54
CA HIS A 19 -10.56 -5.30 -4.05
C HIS A 19 -11.36 -4.39 -5.00
N PRO A 20 -11.97 -4.93 -6.07
CA PRO A 20 -12.80 -4.10 -6.97
C PRO A 20 -13.91 -3.33 -6.25
N GLY A 21 -14.41 -3.85 -5.13
CA GLY A 21 -15.45 -3.20 -4.32
C GLY A 21 -14.95 -2.17 -3.34
N THR A 22 -13.65 -1.94 -3.23
CA THR A 22 -13.10 -0.93 -2.31
C THR A 22 -13.69 0.44 -2.64
N PRO A 23 -14.24 1.16 -1.65
CA PRO A 23 -14.76 2.50 -1.92
C PRO A 23 -13.67 3.41 -2.48
N ALA A 24 -14.04 4.21 -3.48
CA ALA A 24 -13.08 5.10 -4.16
C ALA A 24 -12.42 6.08 -3.21
N THR A 25 -13.15 6.53 -2.18
CA THR A 25 -12.60 7.46 -1.18
C THR A 25 -11.44 6.82 -0.42
N VAL A 26 -11.56 5.55 -0.05
CA VAL A 26 -10.50 4.85 0.67
C VAL A 26 -9.23 4.81 -0.17
N LEU A 27 -9.34 4.36 -1.42
CA LEU A 27 -8.20 4.30 -2.33
C LEU A 27 -7.57 5.66 -2.49
N ARG A 28 -8.39 6.70 -2.71
CA ARG A 28 -7.88 8.05 -2.94
C ARG A 28 -7.11 8.57 -1.73
N GLN A 29 -7.64 8.36 -0.53
CA GLN A 29 -6.99 8.87 0.68
C GLN A 29 -5.69 8.12 0.97
N VAL A 30 -5.69 6.81 0.80
CA VAL A 30 -4.49 6.01 1.03
C VAL A 30 -3.39 6.43 0.04
N CYS A 31 -3.70 6.50 -1.24
CA CYS A 31 -2.72 6.89 -2.25
C CYS A 31 -2.21 8.32 -2.01
N ALA A 32 -3.10 9.24 -1.61
CA ALA A 32 -2.67 10.59 -1.30
C ALA A 32 -1.66 10.62 -0.15
N GLY A 33 -1.86 9.78 0.86
CA GLY A 33 -0.91 9.70 1.98
C GLY A 33 0.46 9.24 1.55
N VAL A 34 0.53 8.25 0.63
CA VAL A 34 1.81 7.79 0.10
C VAL A 34 2.47 8.90 -0.70
N GLU A 35 1.69 9.57 -1.55
CA GLU A 35 2.23 10.58 -2.47
C GLU A 35 2.68 11.83 -1.73
N GLU A 36 2.06 12.17 -0.61
CA GLU A 36 2.51 13.27 0.24
C GLU A 36 3.95 13.10 0.70
N GLU A 37 4.40 11.86 0.82
CA GLU A 37 5.77 11.57 1.23
C GLU A 37 6.73 11.42 0.04
N GLY A 38 6.26 11.71 -1.17
CA GLY A 38 7.10 11.66 -2.36
C GLY A 38 7.32 10.26 -2.91
N VAL A 39 6.52 9.28 -2.49
CA VAL A 39 6.65 7.90 -2.96
C VAL A 39 5.50 7.60 -3.91
N PRO A 40 5.77 7.02 -5.09
CA PRO A 40 4.69 6.68 -6.02
C PRO A 40 3.94 5.41 -5.57
N THR A 41 2.71 5.29 -6.06
CA THR A 41 1.88 4.09 -5.83
C THR A 41 1.69 3.35 -7.15
N ASP A 42 1.53 2.03 -7.04
CA ASP A 42 1.16 1.17 -8.17
C ASP A 42 -0.03 0.33 -7.71
N VAL A 43 -1.20 0.58 -8.29
CA VAL A 43 -2.47 0.01 -7.83
C VAL A 43 -2.87 -1.14 -8.74
N THR A 44 -3.21 -2.28 -8.12
CA THR A 44 -3.69 -3.47 -8.84
C THR A 44 -4.99 -3.92 -8.20
N GLU A 45 -6.00 -4.21 -9.04
CA GLU A 45 -7.24 -4.82 -8.56
C GLU A 45 -7.03 -6.30 -8.33
N VAL A 46 -7.48 -6.77 -7.17
CA VAL A 46 -7.39 -8.18 -6.79
C VAL A 46 -8.75 -8.62 -6.27
N PRO A 47 -9.55 -9.31 -7.11
CA PRO A 47 -10.84 -9.84 -6.64
C PRO A 47 -10.62 -11.03 -5.72
N GLY A 48 -11.68 -11.38 -4.98
CA GLY A 48 -11.64 -12.54 -4.12
C GLY A 48 -12.00 -12.22 -2.68
N PRO A 49 -11.91 -13.21 -1.78
CA PRO A 49 -12.39 -13.07 -0.41
C PRO A 49 -11.35 -12.52 0.57
N ASP A 50 -10.14 -12.18 0.12
CA ASP A 50 -9.08 -11.79 1.03
C ASP A 50 -9.38 -10.47 1.73
N ASP A 51 -9.04 -10.40 3.01
CA ASP A 51 -9.17 -9.16 3.76
C ASP A 51 -7.96 -8.24 3.49
N ALA A 52 -8.01 -7.04 4.06
CA ALA A 52 -6.98 -6.05 3.82
C ALA A 52 -5.58 -6.54 4.23
N THR A 53 -5.49 -7.24 5.35
CA THR A 53 -4.20 -7.77 5.84
C THR A 53 -3.63 -8.80 4.87
N ALA A 54 -4.45 -9.72 4.37
CA ALA A 54 -3.99 -10.73 3.40
C ALA A 54 -3.56 -10.07 2.10
N LEU A 55 -4.32 -9.09 1.62
CA LEU A 55 -3.97 -8.36 0.41
C LEU A 55 -2.66 -7.59 0.59
N ALA A 56 -2.48 -6.95 1.75
CA ALA A 56 -1.26 -6.20 2.04
C ALA A 56 -0.04 -7.13 2.09
N HIS A 57 -0.20 -8.30 2.70
CA HIS A 57 0.87 -9.29 2.77
C HIS A 57 1.28 -9.75 1.37
N ALA A 58 0.30 -10.06 0.52
CA ALA A 58 0.58 -10.47 -0.85
C ALA A 58 1.29 -9.36 -1.63
N ALA A 59 0.83 -8.11 -1.48
CA ALA A 59 1.46 -6.98 -2.14
C ALA A 59 2.91 -6.80 -1.67
N ALA A 60 3.14 -6.91 -0.35
CA ALA A 60 4.49 -6.77 0.19
C ALA A 60 5.43 -7.84 -0.36
N GLY A 61 4.92 -9.07 -0.52
CA GLY A 61 5.72 -10.16 -1.06
C GLY A 61 6.14 -9.96 -2.51
N GLU A 62 5.36 -9.20 -3.28
CA GLU A 62 5.65 -8.92 -4.68
C GLU A 62 6.32 -7.58 -4.90
N SER A 63 6.37 -6.73 -3.87
CA SER A 63 6.96 -5.40 -3.99
C SER A 63 8.48 -5.48 -3.97
N ARG A 64 9.11 -4.74 -4.88
CA ARG A 64 10.57 -4.60 -4.87
C ARG A 64 11.05 -3.89 -3.61
N LEU A 65 10.18 -3.10 -2.99
CA LEU A 65 10.49 -2.39 -1.75
C LEU A 65 10.14 -3.20 -0.51
N GLY A 66 9.46 -4.33 -0.68
CA GLY A 66 9.02 -5.15 0.43
C GLY A 66 7.86 -4.57 1.22
N VAL A 67 7.20 -3.54 0.71
CA VAL A 67 6.09 -2.86 1.40
C VAL A 67 4.85 -2.91 0.53
N GLY A 68 3.74 -3.34 1.11
CA GLY A 68 2.47 -3.42 0.40
C GLY A 68 1.32 -2.87 1.23
N ILE A 69 0.31 -2.39 0.53
CA ILE A 69 -0.94 -1.93 1.11
C ILE A 69 -2.06 -2.82 0.58
N GLY A 70 -2.98 -3.21 1.46
CA GLY A 70 -4.18 -3.95 1.08
C GLY A 70 -5.42 -3.17 1.45
N LEU A 71 -6.40 -3.14 0.53
CA LEU A 71 -7.68 -2.48 0.74
C LEU A 71 -8.77 -3.50 0.40
N ASP A 72 -9.60 -3.86 1.35
CA ASP A 72 -10.63 -4.88 1.10
C ASP A 72 -11.94 -4.26 0.61
N ALA A 73 -12.91 -5.11 0.32
CA ALA A 73 -14.19 -4.68 -0.25
C ALA A 73 -14.95 -3.76 0.70
N ALA A 74 -14.79 -3.94 2.00
CA ALA A 74 -15.49 -3.13 3.00
C ALA A 74 -14.81 -1.78 3.25
N GLY A 75 -13.57 -1.61 2.81
CA GLY A 75 -12.83 -0.37 3.02
C GLY A 75 -11.82 -0.41 4.16
N ALA A 76 -11.58 -1.59 4.74
CA ALA A 76 -10.46 -1.72 5.67
C ALA A 76 -9.15 -1.61 4.91
N ALA A 77 -8.11 -1.14 5.61
CA ALA A 77 -6.80 -0.93 5.01
C ALA A 77 -5.71 -1.46 5.92
N ALA A 78 -4.64 -1.97 5.32
CA ALA A 78 -3.48 -2.46 6.07
C ALA A 78 -2.20 -2.19 5.31
N VAL A 79 -1.11 -2.01 6.07
CA VAL A 79 0.26 -1.94 5.53
C VAL A 79 1.02 -3.16 6.02
N HIS A 80 1.76 -3.78 5.12
CA HIS A 80 2.55 -4.94 5.47
C HIS A 80 3.99 -4.79 4.98
N HIS A 81 4.88 -5.53 5.62
CA HIS A 81 6.28 -5.64 5.20
C HIS A 81 6.58 -7.11 4.93
N GLY A 82 7.40 -7.37 3.90
CA GLY A 82 7.68 -8.74 3.48
C GLY A 82 8.37 -9.61 4.51
N THR A 83 8.96 -9.02 5.56
CA THR A 83 9.62 -9.78 6.62
C THR A 83 8.69 -10.16 7.76
N LEU A 84 7.45 -9.67 7.77
CA LEU A 84 6.52 -9.93 8.87
C LEU A 84 5.61 -11.11 8.57
N PRO A 85 5.19 -11.87 9.59
CA PRO A 85 4.19 -12.93 9.40
C PRO A 85 2.89 -12.34 8.88
N GLU A 86 2.12 -13.14 8.12
CA GLU A 86 0.95 -12.65 7.41
C GLU A 86 -0.04 -11.93 8.31
N ARG A 87 -0.30 -12.46 9.50
CA ARG A 87 -1.32 -11.87 10.39
C ARG A 87 -0.77 -10.80 11.32
N THR A 88 0.43 -10.29 11.05
CA THR A 88 1.07 -9.25 11.87
C THR A 88 1.44 -8.05 10.98
N PRO A 89 0.45 -7.26 10.54
CA PRO A 89 0.75 -6.09 9.69
C PRO A 89 1.45 -4.99 10.47
N VAL A 90 2.07 -4.07 9.74
CA VAL A 90 2.65 -2.86 10.35
C VAL A 90 1.54 -2.01 10.99
N VAL A 91 0.44 -1.84 10.28
CA VAL A 91 -0.75 -1.14 10.78
C VAL A 91 -1.96 -1.67 10.04
N ALA A 92 -3.11 -1.65 10.71
CA ALA A 92 -4.39 -1.99 10.11
C ALA A 92 -5.45 -1.00 10.60
N THR A 93 -6.34 -0.61 9.70
CA THR A 93 -7.40 0.36 9.99
C THR A 93 -8.72 -0.25 9.54
N PRO A 94 -9.74 -0.26 10.41
CA PRO A 94 -11.02 -0.88 10.07
C PRO A 94 -11.77 -0.10 9.00
N ALA A 95 -12.79 -0.75 8.42
CA ALA A 95 -13.55 -0.20 7.31
C ALA A 95 -14.25 1.11 7.67
N GLN A 96 -14.68 1.26 8.93
CA GLN A 96 -15.42 2.44 9.37
C GLN A 96 -14.46 3.41 10.05
N SER A 97 -13.59 3.99 9.27
CA SER A 97 -12.56 4.89 9.74
C SER A 97 -12.76 6.28 9.14
N LEU A 98 -11.99 7.24 9.61
CA LEU A 98 -12.01 8.61 9.09
C LEU A 98 -11.04 8.71 7.90
N SER A 99 -11.27 9.71 7.05
CA SER A 99 -10.37 9.96 5.92
C SER A 99 -8.92 10.15 6.38
N SER A 100 -8.73 10.80 7.54
CA SER A 100 -7.40 10.99 8.10
C SER A 100 -6.73 9.67 8.49
N ASP A 101 -7.51 8.66 8.88
CA ASP A 101 -6.95 7.35 9.20
C ASP A 101 -6.43 6.65 7.95
N TRP A 102 -7.19 6.70 6.86
CA TRP A 102 -6.73 6.12 5.59
C TRP A 102 -5.53 6.87 5.05
N ARG A 103 -5.53 8.19 5.16
CA ARG A 103 -4.37 8.99 4.73
C ARG A 103 -3.13 8.61 5.53
N ARG A 104 -3.30 8.37 6.84
CA ARG A 104 -2.22 7.94 7.72
C ARG A 104 -1.66 6.58 7.32
N VAL A 105 -2.53 5.64 6.91
CA VAL A 105 -2.08 4.33 6.41
C VAL A 105 -1.09 4.53 5.25
N GLY A 106 -1.43 5.39 4.30
CA GLY A 106 -0.55 5.69 3.17
C GLY A 106 0.77 6.30 3.60
N ARG A 107 0.73 7.27 4.53
CA ARG A 107 1.96 7.89 5.03
C ARG A 107 2.86 6.88 5.73
N ILE A 108 2.27 5.97 6.50
CA ILE A 108 3.04 4.95 7.20
C ILE A 108 3.75 4.06 6.19
N ALA A 109 3.06 3.62 5.13
CA ALA A 109 3.69 2.79 4.11
C ALA A 109 4.90 3.50 3.48
N ALA A 110 4.75 4.78 3.15
CA ALA A 110 5.84 5.54 2.57
C ALA A 110 6.99 5.72 3.54
N ARG A 111 6.71 5.91 4.83
CA ARG A 111 7.75 6.08 5.85
C ARG A 111 8.51 4.78 6.07
N VAL A 112 7.84 3.63 5.99
CA VAL A 112 8.51 2.33 6.06
C VAL A 112 9.50 2.22 4.90
N VAL A 113 9.07 2.58 3.68
CA VAL A 113 9.94 2.57 2.50
C VAL A 113 11.17 3.44 2.71
N LYS A 114 11.00 4.61 3.31
CA LYS A 114 12.08 5.58 3.48
C LYS A 114 12.85 5.37 4.80
N HIS A 115 12.49 4.35 5.56
CA HIS A 115 13.10 4.06 6.87
C HIS A 115 12.98 5.24 7.85
N LEU A 116 11.84 5.96 7.78
CA LEU A 116 11.57 7.08 8.68
C LEU A 116 10.75 6.63 9.88
N PRO A 117 10.79 7.40 10.99
CA PRO A 117 9.92 7.09 12.15
C PRO A 117 8.45 7.10 11.77
N LEU A 118 7.66 6.25 12.42
CA LEU A 118 6.24 6.05 12.11
C LEU A 118 5.33 6.95 12.97
N VAL A 119 5.77 8.12 13.33
CA VAL A 119 4.98 9.04 14.15
C VAL A 119 4.27 10.10 13.34
#